data_da0b3f2557b5a4e81577a62b41dd5630
#
_entry.id   da0b3f2557b5a4e81577a62b41dd5630
#
_cell.length_a   1.000
_cell.length_b   1.000
_cell.length_c   1.000
_cell.angle_alpha   90.00
_cell.angle_beta   90.00
_cell.angle_gamma   90.00
#
_symmetry.space_group_name_H-M   'P 1'
#
loop_
_entity.id
_entity.type
_entity.pdbx_description
1 polymer ?
#
loop_
_entity_poly.entity_id
_entity_poly.type
_entity_poly.pdbx_seq_one_letter_code
_entity_poly.pdbx_strand_id
1 'polypeptide(L)'
;MKLKLILFATFIILIQSESITQSLNQPYVARVGSKLVSDSEFLERYELTPGFKRHIKQNDDSNKLEFLFTLIAEKLFALEAKNLRLDTTEVIQFSRKAFERMFVRDKLFQEEIRKKISVSEKELMEATIKNNSKLYVNFLFSEDKNEIEQLYNYLKQGIPFDSILVESPEYEEQKEPIEVLFGQMDETIEDSLYKLKVGQFTKPMLTPDGWYIFKLVNKSQNFFLTDEDKDNAKKTVARVVENRKLIKRQKEFYAEYFRNKKVDVDPQLFELLAQKISAIFEYKRKNFTYKENQPTYLDAYDVMKIENEIGEEKLSIPFVKFDNEPITFKEFIRTLAFDGFNSKEFKINYIRASLDFQTKRFIEHELFYREGLKRGYNKLPEVQNEVERWLDNYLFQMLQNQIVDSIQVSDEELRDYYEMMNQPKEFPTVVNIIEVLTDDLSIVDTVLNELKKGTDIRLLAAKYSIRDFTKGRNGEFGKFPVTSYGEIGKIAATMQVGDIYGPLKVPDGYSIFKLIEKDTAYVEKPKTFEQVKEQYRQDLAFKKAQMKLNDYTYNLALKYNVELNIPELDKIQVTRLPSFGIRNLGFGGKITAVPILAPNVEWAYRWIQQQNKKVIP
;
A
#
# COMPACT_ATOMS: atom_id res chain seq x y z
N MET A 1 -10.22 58.17 -15.87
CA MET A 1 -9.53 56.87 -16.11
C MET A 1 -8.50 56.48 -15.03
N LYS A 2 -7.84 57.43 -14.37
CA LYS A 2 -6.86 57.12 -13.29
C LYS A 2 -7.48 56.67 -11.95
N LEU A 3 -8.70 57.07 -11.63
CA LEU A 3 -9.35 56.71 -10.36
C LEU A 3 -9.89 55.27 -10.36
N LYS A 4 -10.29 54.70 -11.52
CA LYS A 4 -10.74 53.31 -11.64
C LYS A 4 -9.59 52.30 -11.57
N LEU A 5 -8.37 52.69 -11.95
CA LEU A 5 -7.18 51.82 -11.85
C LEU A 5 -6.67 51.64 -10.41
N ILE A 6 -6.82 52.69 -9.58
CA ILE A 6 -6.41 52.65 -8.16
C ILE A 6 -7.39 51.79 -7.35
N LEU A 7 -8.69 51.84 -7.65
CA LEU A 7 -9.69 50.97 -6.99
C LEU A 7 -9.53 49.49 -7.37
N PHE A 8 -9.09 49.20 -8.59
CA PHE A 8 -8.83 47.81 -9.02
C PHE A 8 -7.55 47.22 -8.41
N ALA A 9 -6.50 48.06 -8.28
CA ALA A 9 -5.26 47.66 -7.62
C ALA A 9 -5.42 47.45 -6.10
N THR A 10 -6.20 48.27 -5.41
CA THR A 10 -6.53 48.10 -4.00
C THR A 10 -7.42 46.88 -3.76
N PHE A 11 -8.33 46.52 -4.69
CA PHE A 11 -9.15 45.32 -4.56
C PHE A 11 -8.33 44.02 -4.76
N ILE A 12 -7.35 44.03 -5.67
CA ILE A 12 -6.44 42.89 -5.86
C ILE A 12 -5.50 42.71 -4.64
N ILE A 13 -5.04 43.81 -4.03
CA ILE A 13 -4.19 43.74 -2.84
C ILE A 13 -5.02 43.25 -1.62
N LEU A 14 -6.30 43.62 -1.51
CA LEU A 14 -7.18 43.15 -0.45
C LEU A 14 -7.50 41.63 -0.60
N ILE A 15 -7.72 41.15 -1.83
CA ILE A 15 -7.95 39.71 -2.05
C ILE A 15 -6.68 38.88 -1.78
N GLN A 16 -5.50 39.40 -2.12
CA GLN A 16 -4.25 38.74 -1.76
C GLN A 16 -3.97 38.76 -0.25
N SER A 17 -4.36 39.84 0.45
CA SER A 17 -4.22 39.93 1.90
C SER A 17 -5.17 38.99 2.66
N GLU A 18 -6.40 38.79 2.19
CA GLU A 18 -7.33 37.84 2.78
C GLU A 18 -6.88 36.39 2.59
N SER A 19 -6.32 36.02 1.43
CA SER A 19 -5.79 34.68 1.18
C SER A 19 -4.54 34.40 2.03
N ILE A 20 -3.69 35.40 2.25
CA ILE A 20 -2.50 35.29 3.11
C ILE A 20 -2.92 35.25 4.60
N THR A 21 -3.97 35.98 4.99
CA THR A 21 -4.45 36.02 6.38
C THR A 21 -5.18 34.73 6.77
N GLN A 22 -5.87 34.07 5.86
CA GLN A 22 -6.48 32.76 6.12
C GLN A 22 -5.43 31.63 6.26
N SER A 23 -4.31 31.70 5.55
CA SER A 23 -3.21 30.73 5.71
C SER A 23 -2.45 30.89 7.01
N LEU A 24 -2.45 32.09 7.62
CA LEU A 24 -1.75 32.39 8.89
C LEU A 24 -2.49 31.89 10.14
N ASN A 25 -3.78 31.50 10.02
CA ASN A 25 -4.61 31.05 11.14
C ASN A 25 -4.82 29.53 11.21
N GLN A 26 -4.26 28.74 10.29
CA GLN A 26 -4.31 27.29 10.43
C GLN A 26 -3.28 26.80 11.46
N PRO A 27 -3.69 25.92 12.40
CA PRO A 27 -2.73 25.28 13.30
C PRO A 27 -1.63 24.56 12.49
N TYR A 28 -0.39 24.72 12.92
CA TYR A 28 0.75 24.07 12.26
C TYR A 28 1.75 23.52 13.28
N VAL A 29 2.35 22.40 12.95
CA VAL A 29 3.36 21.73 13.80
C VAL A 29 4.79 22.10 13.43
N ALA A 30 5.02 22.54 12.18
CA ALA A 30 6.32 23.08 11.76
C ALA A 30 6.16 24.09 10.62
N ARG A 31 7.13 25.01 10.54
CA ARG A 31 7.35 25.91 9.42
C ARG A 31 8.71 25.61 8.80
N VAL A 32 8.76 25.52 7.47
CA VAL A 32 9.97 25.25 6.69
C VAL A 32 10.06 26.31 5.58
N GLY A 33 10.79 27.39 5.83
CA GLY A 33 10.79 28.55 4.95
C GLY A 33 9.38 29.10 4.73
N SER A 34 8.91 29.07 3.48
CA SER A 34 7.54 29.50 3.11
C SER A 34 6.46 28.41 3.28
N LYS A 35 6.83 27.18 3.58
CA LYS A 35 5.87 26.07 3.72
C LYS A 35 5.50 25.83 5.16
N LEU A 36 4.24 25.45 5.39
CA LEU A 36 3.73 25.01 6.69
C LEU A 36 3.41 23.51 6.64
N VAL A 37 3.69 22.82 7.71
CA VAL A 37 3.16 21.48 7.99
C VAL A 37 1.99 21.67 8.94
N SER A 38 0.75 21.58 8.45
CA SER A 38 -0.44 21.69 9.30
C SER A 38 -0.59 20.45 10.20
N ASP A 39 -1.37 20.61 11.26
CA ASP A 39 -1.76 19.51 12.15
C ASP A 39 -2.49 18.39 11.40
N SER A 40 -3.39 18.76 10.48
CA SER A 40 -4.14 17.82 9.66
C SER A 40 -3.26 17.08 8.65
N GLU A 41 -2.33 17.76 7.97
CA GLU A 41 -1.35 17.10 7.09
C GLU A 41 -0.47 16.14 7.88
N PHE A 42 0.01 16.58 9.05
CA PHE A 42 0.83 15.75 9.91
C PHE A 42 0.09 14.49 10.34
N LEU A 43 -1.13 14.63 10.90
CA LEU A 43 -1.92 13.51 11.40
C LEU A 43 -2.26 12.52 10.29
N GLU A 44 -2.78 12.98 9.15
CA GLU A 44 -3.13 12.12 8.03
C GLU A 44 -1.91 11.33 7.53
N ARG A 45 -0.78 12.01 7.33
CA ARG A 45 0.44 11.37 6.84
C ARG A 45 1.08 10.46 7.89
N TYR A 46 1.03 10.82 9.16
CA TYR A 46 1.50 9.97 10.25
C TYR A 46 0.71 8.66 10.30
N GLU A 47 -0.63 8.72 10.30
CA GLU A 47 -1.47 7.53 10.41
C GLU A 47 -1.34 6.60 9.19
N LEU A 48 -1.16 7.14 7.99
CA LEU A 48 -1.20 6.41 6.73
C LEU A 48 0.18 6.09 6.12
N THR A 49 1.27 6.39 6.84
CA THR A 49 2.63 6.01 6.41
C THR A 49 3.15 4.85 7.27
N PRO A 50 3.34 3.65 6.71
CA PRO A 50 3.90 2.51 7.43
C PRO A 50 5.42 2.64 7.63
N GLY A 51 6.00 1.76 8.42
CA GLY A 51 7.47 1.56 8.45
C GLY A 51 8.22 2.17 9.61
N PHE A 52 7.64 3.07 10.41
CA PHE A 52 8.31 3.73 11.55
C PHE A 52 8.40 2.86 12.82
N LYS A 53 8.01 1.58 12.75
CA LYS A 53 8.02 0.62 13.88
C LYS A 53 7.32 1.14 15.15
N ARG A 54 6.28 1.94 14.99
CA ARG A 54 5.53 2.60 16.07
C ARG A 54 4.96 1.65 17.11
N HIS A 55 4.58 0.43 16.69
CA HIS A 55 4.05 -0.62 17.57
C HIS A 55 5.09 -1.18 18.55
N ILE A 56 6.39 -1.01 18.28
CA ILE A 56 7.48 -1.45 19.14
C ILE A 56 7.93 -0.32 20.07
N LYS A 57 7.89 0.93 19.60
CA LYS A 57 8.32 2.10 20.35
C LYS A 57 7.22 2.51 21.34
N GLN A 58 7.57 2.65 22.61
CA GLN A 58 6.61 2.98 23.67
C GLN A 58 6.32 4.47 23.84
N ASN A 59 7.19 5.34 23.30
CA ASN A 59 7.06 6.80 23.45
C ASN A 59 6.42 7.42 22.20
N ASP A 60 5.17 7.87 22.32
CA ASP A 60 4.42 8.47 21.21
C ASP A 60 4.97 9.85 20.81
N ASP A 61 5.51 10.63 21.74
CA ASP A 61 6.09 11.95 21.43
C ASP A 61 7.38 11.82 20.63
N SER A 62 8.21 10.83 20.96
CA SER A 62 9.39 10.49 20.16
C SER A 62 9.00 10.02 18.75
N ASN A 63 7.93 9.23 18.61
CA ASN A 63 7.41 8.79 17.31
C ASN A 63 6.88 9.97 16.48
N LYS A 64 6.15 10.90 17.10
CA LYS A 64 5.67 12.12 16.45
C LYS A 64 6.83 12.99 15.95
N LEU A 65 7.85 13.19 16.77
CA LEU A 65 9.03 13.97 16.39
C LEU A 65 9.82 13.32 15.25
N GLU A 66 10.05 12.01 15.29
CA GLU A 66 10.73 11.29 14.22
C GLU A 66 9.99 11.46 12.88
N PHE A 67 8.67 11.34 12.90
CA PHE A 67 7.87 11.53 11.70
C PHE A 67 7.87 12.99 11.24
N LEU A 68 7.78 13.95 12.16
CA LEU A 68 7.82 15.38 11.85
C LEU A 68 9.16 15.76 11.18
N PHE A 69 10.29 15.29 11.69
CA PHE A 69 11.60 15.54 11.07
C PHE A 69 11.70 14.94 9.67
N THR A 70 11.06 13.79 9.44
CA THR A 70 10.98 13.19 8.10
C THR A 70 10.14 14.05 7.15
N LEU A 71 9.02 14.59 7.59
CA LEU A 71 8.20 15.53 6.80
C LEU A 71 8.96 16.84 6.51
N ILE A 72 9.67 17.35 7.51
CA ILE A 72 10.49 18.56 7.34
C ILE A 72 11.57 18.32 6.28
N ALA A 73 12.24 17.17 6.29
CA ALA A 73 13.23 16.83 5.27
C ALA A 73 12.61 16.82 3.87
N GLU A 74 11.41 16.25 3.68
CA GLU A 74 10.70 16.32 2.40
C GLU A 74 10.46 17.77 1.96
N LYS A 75 9.94 18.62 2.85
CA LYS A 75 9.68 20.04 2.54
C LYS A 75 10.96 20.82 2.21
N LEU A 76 12.06 20.56 2.92
CA LEU A 76 13.36 21.16 2.67
C LEU A 76 13.88 20.84 1.27
N PHE A 77 13.87 19.56 0.91
CA PHE A 77 14.28 19.12 -0.43
C PHE A 77 13.37 19.66 -1.52
N ALA A 78 12.06 19.68 -1.31
CA ALA A 78 11.11 20.22 -2.27
C ALA A 78 11.33 21.72 -2.51
N LEU A 79 11.64 22.51 -1.47
CA LEU A 79 12.00 23.92 -1.61
C LEU A 79 13.31 24.09 -2.37
N GLU A 80 14.33 23.29 -2.03
CA GLU A 80 15.62 23.37 -2.72
C GLU A 80 15.52 22.92 -4.18
N ALA A 81 14.76 21.85 -4.46
CA ALA A 81 14.51 21.40 -5.82
C ALA A 81 13.84 22.50 -6.68
N LYS A 82 12.88 23.25 -6.11
CA LYS A 82 12.27 24.42 -6.77
C LYS A 82 13.29 25.55 -6.95
N ASN A 83 14.16 25.82 -5.96
CA ASN A 83 15.23 26.79 -6.08
C ASN A 83 16.22 26.44 -7.20
N LEU A 84 16.49 25.14 -7.37
CA LEU A 84 17.31 24.59 -8.47
C LEU A 84 16.55 24.45 -9.80
N ARG A 85 15.29 24.89 -9.86
CA ARG A 85 14.41 24.80 -11.03
C ARG A 85 14.14 23.37 -11.52
N LEU A 86 14.23 22.37 -10.65
CA LEU A 86 13.89 20.99 -10.99
C LEU A 86 12.39 20.84 -11.26
N ASP A 87 11.58 21.70 -10.68
CA ASP A 87 10.13 21.77 -10.93
C ASP A 87 9.79 22.14 -12.40
N THR A 88 10.72 22.73 -13.16
CA THR A 88 10.53 23.06 -14.57
C THR A 88 10.92 21.92 -15.53
N THR A 89 11.47 20.83 -15.02
CA THR A 89 11.83 19.68 -15.84
C THR A 89 10.59 19.02 -16.45
N GLU A 90 10.75 18.44 -17.65
CA GLU A 90 9.65 17.80 -18.38
C GLU A 90 8.95 16.72 -17.54
N VAL A 91 9.71 15.93 -16.78
CA VAL A 91 9.18 14.86 -15.90
C VAL A 91 8.28 15.43 -14.80
N ILE A 92 8.70 16.50 -14.13
CA ILE A 92 7.91 17.12 -13.05
C ILE A 92 6.69 17.85 -13.61
N GLN A 93 6.81 18.52 -14.75
CA GLN A 93 5.66 19.17 -15.40
C GLN A 93 4.62 18.14 -15.88
N PHE A 94 5.07 17.02 -16.42
CA PHE A 94 4.19 15.90 -16.74
C PHE A 94 3.50 15.34 -15.49
N SER A 95 4.24 15.08 -14.41
CA SER A 95 3.69 14.57 -13.15
C SER A 95 2.68 15.54 -12.54
N ARG A 96 2.95 16.85 -12.58
CA ARG A 96 2.02 17.90 -12.16
C ARG A 96 0.69 17.79 -12.90
N LYS A 97 0.75 17.72 -14.23
CA LYS A 97 -0.45 17.59 -15.07
C LYS A 97 -1.20 16.29 -14.78
N ALA A 98 -0.49 15.20 -14.55
CA ALA A 98 -1.09 13.91 -14.23
C ALA A 98 -1.82 13.95 -12.87
N PHE A 99 -1.23 14.51 -11.82
CA PHE A 99 -1.89 14.69 -10.53
C PHE A 99 -3.07 15.66 -10.62
N GLU A 100 -2.92 16.78 -11.34
CA GLU A 100 -4.01 17.72 -11.55
C GLU A 100 -5.21 17.04 -12.23
N ARG A 101 -4.98 16.22 -13.27
CA ARG A 101 -6.02 15.42 -13.91
C ARG A 101 -6.74 14.51 -12.93
N MET A 102 -6.00 13.85 -12.05
CA MET A 102 -6.55 12.92 -11.07
C MET A 102 -7.45 13.66 -10.06
N PHE A 103 -6.95 14.72 -9.46
CA PHE A 103 -7.66 15.40 -8.37
C PHE A 103 -8.79 16.32 -8.87
N VAL A 104 -8.65 16.93 -10.04
CA VAL A 104 -9.75 17.68 -10.69
C VAL A 104 -10.90 16.74 -11.05
N ARG A 105 -10.60 15.56 -11.59
CA ARG A 105 -11.61 14.54 -11.90
C ARG A 105 -12.26 13.98 -10.63
N ASP A 106 -11.50 13.72 -9.58
CA ASP A 106 -12.05 13.30 -8.29
C ASP A 106 -12.97 14.37 -7.71
N LYS A 107 -12.59 15.65 -7.81
CA LYS A 107 -13.44 16.77 -7.40
C LYS A 107 -14.74 16.84 -8.20
N LEU A 108 -14.68 16.63 -9.50
CA LEU A 108 -15.89 16.56 -10.35
C LEU A 108 -16.83 15.43 -9.88
N PHE A 109 -16.27 14.26 -9.53
CA PHE A 109 -17.06 13.17 -8.99
C PHE A 109 -17.71 13.52 -7.65
N GLN A 110 -16.99 14.17 -6.75
CA GLN A 110 -17.53 14.61 -5.47
C GLN A 110 -18.72 15.56 -5.67
N GLU A 111 -18.61 16.53 -6.59
CA GLU A 111 -19.63 17.54 -6.81
C GLU A 111 -20.84 17.01 -7.62
N GLU A 112 -20.61 16.19 -8.65
CA GLU A 112 -21.66 15.75 -9.58
C GLU A 112 -22.33 14.44 -9.20
N ILE A 113 -21.64 13.60 -8.43
CA ILE A 113 -22.15 12.28 -8.05
C ILE A 113 -22.40 12.24 -6.55
N ARG A 114 -21.35 12.34 -5.72
CA ARG A 114 -21.45 12.08 -4.28
C ARG A 114 -22.33 13.06 -3.54
N LYS A 115 -22.18 14.37 -3.81
CA LYS A 115 -23.02 15.41 -3.16
C LYS A 115 -24.47 15.45 -3.65
N LYS A 116 -24.75 14.82 -4.80
CA LYS A 116 -26.12 14.80 -5.37
C LYS A 116 -26.94 13.59 -4.93
N ILE A 117 -26.38 12.72 -4.12
CA ILE A 117 -27.12 11.61 -3.51
C ILE A 117 -27.34 11.86 -2.03
N SER A 118 -28.47 11.40 -1.54
CA SER A 118 -28.76 11.33 -0.10
C SER A 118 -29.46 10.01 0.20
N VAL A 119 -29.18 9.43 1.34
CA VAL A 119 -29.83 8.20 1.81
C VAL A 119 -30.85 8.59 2.85
N SER A 120 -32.12 8.26 2.62
CA SER A 120 -33.21 8.56 3.53
C SER A 120 -33.35 7.47 4.61
N GLU A 121 -33.93 7.82 5.76
CA GLU A 121 -34.22 6.84 6.82
C GLU A 121 -35.16 5.73 6.34
N LYS A 122 -36.12 6.06 5.46
CA LYS A 122 -37.01 5.06 4.88
C LYS A 122 -36.25 3.99 4.08
N GLU A 123 -35.30 4.41 3.23
CA GLU A 123 -34.46 3.48 2.44
C GLU A 123 -33.57 2.62 3.35
N LEU A 124 -33.01 3.20 4.42
CA LEU A 124 -32.25 2.43 5.40
C LEU A 124 -33.12 1.41 6.12
N MET A 125 -34.36 1.78 6.48
CA MET A 125 -35.28 0.88 7.13
C MET A 125 -35.68 -0.30 6.23
N GLU A 126 -36.06 -0.02 4.96
CA GLU A 126 -36.39 -1.05 3.98
C GLU A 126 -35.20 -1.98 3.71
N ALA A 127 -34.00 -1.46 3.57
CA ALA A 127 -32.77 -2.22 3.39
C ALA A 127 -32.43 -3.07 4.64
N THR A 128 -32.66 -2.54 5.85
CA THR A 128 -32.48 -3.27 7.09
C THR A 128 -33.41 -4.48 7.18
N ILE A 129 -34.68 -4.33 6.77
CA ILE A 129 -35.63 -5.46 6.73
C ILE A 129 -35.13 -6.56 5.79
N LYS A 130 -34.56 -6.20 4.62
CA LYS A 130 -33.97 -7.17 3.70
C LYS A 130 -32.74 -7.83 4.32
N ASN A 131 -31.83 -7.06 4.92
CA ASN A 131 -30.61 -7.56 5.55
C ASN A 131 -30.86 -8.52 6.73
N ASN A 132 -32.04 -8.45 7.35
CA ASN A 132 -32.45 -9.39 8.40
C ASN A 132 -32.87 -10.75 7.85
N SER A 133 -32.77 -11.00 6.57
CA SER A 133 -33.12 -12.27 5.94
C SER A 133 -32.01 -12.77 5.03
N LYS A 134 -31.79 -14.07 5.08
CA LYS A 134 -30.98 -14.81 4.11
C LYS A 134 -31.90 -15.53 3.14
N LEU A 135 -31.63 -15.44 1.86
CA LEU A 135 -32.38 -16.13 0.82
C LEU A 135 -31.57 -17.32 0.31
N TYR A 136 -32.23 -18.40 0.02
CA TYR A 136 -31.64 -19.59 -0.59
C TYR A 136 -32.32 -19.82 -1.92
N VAL A 137 -31.55 -19.75 -3.00
CA VAL A 137 -32.08 -19.75 -4.36
C VAL A 137 -31.43 -20.79 -5.23
N ASN A 138 -32.20 -21.33 -6.18
CA ASN A 138 -31.70 -22.03 -7.35
C ASN A 138 -32.02 -21.20 -8.58
N PHE A 139 -31.32 -21.43 -9.68
CA PHE A 139 -31.56 -20.71 -10.92
C PHE A 139 -31.52 -21.62 -12.15
N LEU A 140 -32.18 -21.20 -13.23
CA LEU A 140 -31.99 -21.68 -14.58
C LEU A 140 -31.31 -20.58 -15.37
N PHE A 141 -30.35 -20.95 -16.20
CA PHE A 141 -29.54 -20.00 -16.99
C PHE A 141 -29.58 -20.35 -18.46
N SER A 142 -29.55 -19.35 -19.33
CA SER A 142 -29.25 -19.50 -20.72
C SER A 142 -28.69 -18.20 -21.32
N GLU A 143 -27.74 -18.31 -22.23
CA GLU A 143 -27.29 -17.18 -23.03
C GLU A 143 -28.35 -16.80 -24.10
N ASP A 144 -29.21 -17.74 -24.51
CA ASP A 144 -30.28 -17.51 -25.49
C ASP A 144 -31.60 -17.12 -24.83
N LYS A 145 -32.11 -15.97 -25.23
CA LYS A 145 -33.41 -15.45 -24.76
C LYS A 145 -34.58 -16.40 -25.08
N ASN A 146 -34.57 -17.03 -26.24
CA ASN A 146 -35.68 -17.91 -26.64
C ASN A 146 -35.70 -19.18 -25.78
N GLU A 147 -34.53 -19.71 -25.46
CA GLU A 147 -34.39 -20.87 -24.61
C GLU A 147 -34.93 -20.60 -23.20
N ILE A 148 -34.46 -19.52 -22.55
CA ILE A 148 -34.94 -19.19 -21.21
C ILE A 148 -36.45 -18.89 -21.20
N GLU A 149 -37.01 -18.28 -22.26
CA GLU A 149 -38.45 -18.06 -22.40
C GLU A 149 -39.23 -19.38 -22.55
N GLN A 150 -38.69 -20.37 -23.24
CA GLN A 150 -39.25 -21.73 -23.31
C GLN A 150 -39.27 -22.39 -21.95
N LEU A 151 -38.15 -22.36 -21.23
CA LEU A 151 -38.07 -22.88 -19.85
C LEU A 151 -39.10 -22.20 -18.93
N TYR A 152 -39.26 -20.89 -19.06
CA TYR A 152 -40.28 -20.14 -18.31
C TYR A 152 -41.71 -20.57 -18.67
N ASN A 153 -41.98 -20.89 -19.95
CA ASN A 153 -43.28 -21.39 -20.37
C ASN A 153 -43.56 -22.79 -19.84
N TYR A 154 -42.57 -23.67 -19.75
CA TYR A 154 -42.72 -24.98 -19.11
C TYR A 154 -43.05 -24.84 -17.62
N LEU A 155 -42.39 -23.94 -16.91
CA LEU A 155 -42.72 -23.62 -15.52
C LEU A 155 -44.17 -23.12 -15.33
N LYS A 156 -44.65 -22.28 -16.27
CA LYS A 156 -46.06 -21.81 -16.27
C LYS A 156 -47.07 -22.90 -16.55
N GLN A 157 -46.69 -23.92 -17.32
CA GLN A 157 -47.54 -25.11 -17.60
C GLN A 157 -47.56 -26.10 -16.44
N GLY A 158 -46.78 -25.81 -15.34
CA GLY A 158 -46.79 -26.62 -14.13
C GLY A 158 -45.68 -27.69 -14.10
N ILE A 159 -44.72 -27.67 -15.02
CA ILE A 159 -43.53 -28.52 -14.95
C ILE A 159 -42.72 -28.03 -13.72
N PRO A 160 -42.36 -28.93 -12.79
CA PRO A 160 -41.60 -28.53 -11.60
C PRO A 160 -40.24 -27.94 -11.95
N PHE A 161 -39.86 -26.86 -11.27
CA PHE A 161 -38.57 -26.19 -11.46
C PHE A 161 -37.40 -27.18 -11.30
N ASP A 162 -37.46 -28.00 -10.27
CA ASP A 162 -36.41 -28.95 -9.93
C ASP A 162 -36.23 -30.04 -11.00
N SER A 163 -37.31 -30.40 -11.71
CA SER A 163 -37.22 -31.35 -12.87
C SER A 163 -36.47 -30.73 -14.06
N ILE A 164 -36.63 -29.44 -14.29
CA ILE A 164 -35.88 -28.73 -15.34
C ILE A 164 -34.43 -28.52 -14.87
N LEU A 165 -34.21 -28.18 -13.64
CA LEU A 165 -32.88 -27.96 -13.05
C LEU A 165 -32.00 -29.20 -13.12
N VAL A 166 -32.56 -30.40 -12.87
CA VAL A 166 -31.82 -31.68 -12.93
C VAL A 166 -31.25 -31.95 -14.34
N GLU A 167 -31.92 -31.47 -15.38
CA GLU A 167 -31.48 -31.59 -16.78
C GLU A 167 -30.52 -30.45 -17.20
N SER A 168 -30.29 -29.46 -16.35
CA SER A 168 -29.42 -28.30 -16.67
C SER A 168 -27.95 -28.59 -16.39
N PRO A 169 -27.01 -27.98 -17.14
CA PRO A 169 -25.57 -28.11 -16.91
C PRO A 169 -25.14 -27.66 -15.50
N GLU A 170 -25.87 -26.72 -14.89
CA GLU A 170 -25.55 -26.10 -13.59
C GLU A 170 -26.06 -26.92 -12.40
N TYR A 171 -26.71 -28.08 -12.60
CA TYR A 171 -27.32 -28.88 -11.55
C TYR A 171 -26.32 -29.30 -10.46
N GLU A 172 -25.12 -29.73 -10.86
CA GLU A 172 -24.10 -30.18 -9.91
C GLU A 172 -23.69 -29.09 -8.93
N GLU A 173 -23.65 -27.83 -9.39
CA GLU A 173 -23.29 -26.65 -8.58
C GLU A 173 -24.45 -26.19 -7.69
N GLN A 174 -25.68 -26.62 -7.98
CA GLN A 174 -26.91 -26.20 -7.30
C GLN A 174 -27.62 -27.31 -6.52
N LYS A 175 -26.96 -28.43 -6.26
CA LYS A 175 -27.49 -29.48 -5.41
C LYS A 175 -27.89 -28.94 -4.04
N GLU A 176 -27.12 -27.97 -3.53
CA GLU A 176 -27.53 -27.14 -2.41
C GLU A 176 -27.86 -25.73 -2.91
N PRO A 177 -28.97 -25.12 -2.49
CA PRO A 177 -29.35 -23.80 -2.91
C PRO A 177 -28.30 -22.75 -2.51
N ILE A 178 -28.05 -21.79 -3.40
CA ILE A 178 -27.08 -20.73 -3.18
C ILE A 178 -27.61 -19.74 -2.16
N GLU A 179 -26.82 -19.45 -1.12
CA GLU A 179 -27.13 -18.40 -0.14
C GLU A 179 -26.93 -17.02 -0.77
N VAL A 180 -27.95 -16.17 -0.66
CA VAL A 180 -27.94 -14.78 -1.12
C VAL A 180 -28.20 -13.86 0.05
N LEU A 181 -27.21 -12.97 0.33
CA LEU A 181 -27.31 -11.93 1.33
C LEU A 181 -27.62 -10.58 0.69
N PHE A 182 -28.16 -9.65 1.49
CA PHE A 182 -28.45 -8.29 1.04
C PHE A 182 -27.20 -7.60 0.50
N GLY A 183 -27.31 -7.05 -0.70
CA GLY A 183 -26.23 -6.32 -1.37
C GLY A 183 -25.27 -7.17 -2.20
N GLN A 184 -25.49 -8.48 -2.30
CA GLN A 184 -24.63 -9.37 -3.11
C GLN A 184 -25.04 -9.44 -4.59
N MET A 185 -26.31 -9.14 -4.90
CA MET A 185 -26.82 -9.16 -6.28
C MET A 185 -27.18 -7.75 -6.77
N ASP A 186 -27.36 -7.64 -8.10
CA ASP A 186 -27.97 -6.44 -8.68
C ASP A 186 -29.31 -6.13 -7.98
N GLU A 187 -29.55 -4.82 -7.76
CA GLU A 187 -30.73 -4.37 -6.99
C GLU A 187 -32.04 -4.88 -7.58
N THR A 188 -32.15 -4.93 -8.91
CA THR A 188 -33.37 -5.37 -9.60
C THR A 188 -33.63 -6.85 -9.39
N ILE A 189 -32.58 -7.66 -9.43
CA ILE A 189 -32.66 -9.11 -9.16
C ILE A 189 -33.02 -9.32 -7.71
N GLU A 190 -32.29 -8.70 -6.82
CA GLU A 190 -32.48 -8.83 -5.38
C GLU A 190 -33.90 -8.41 -4.94
N ASP A 191 -34.39 -7.28 -5.46
CA ASP A 191 -35.76 -6.80 -5.19
C ASP A 191 -36.83 -7.78 -5.67
N SER A 192 -36.56 -8.47 -6.76
CA SER A 192 -37.46 -9.50 -7.29
C SER A 192 -37.46 -10.73 -6.38
N LEU A 193 -36.29 -11.16 -5.90
CA LEU A 193 -36.15 -12.29 -4.97
C LEU A 193 -36.83 -12.03 -3.62
N TYR A 194 -36.65 -10.84 -3.04
CA TYR A 194 -37.29 -10.52 -1.75
C TYR A 194 -38.83 -10.45 -1.81
N LYS A 195 -39.42 -10.28 -2.98
CA LYS A 195 -40.88 -10.30 -3.21
C LYS A 195 -41.47 -11.70 -3.35
N LEU A 196 -40.62 -12.72 -3.62
CA LEU A 196 -41.07 -14.10 -3.77
C LEU A 196 -41.47 -14.70 -2.42
N LYS A 197 -42.44 -15.60 -2.47
CA LYS A 197 -42.69 -16.59 -1.42
C LYS A 197 -41.86 -17.83 -1.70
N VAL A 198 -41.50 -18.58 -0.66
CA VAL A 198 -40.81 -19.86 -0.79
C VAL A 198 -41.55 -20.76 -1.80
N GLY A 199 -40.81 -21.33 -2.74
CA GLY A 199 -41.33 -22.15 -3.83
C GLY A 199 -41.68 -21.37 -5.10
N GLN A 200 -41.77 -20.03 -5.09
CA GLN A 200 -42.02 -19.21 -6.27
C GLN A 200 -40.74 -18.92 -7.03
N PHE A 201 -40.87 -18.57 -8.30
CA PHE A 201 -39.77 -18.22 -9.20
C PHE A 201 -40.01 -16.88 -9.91
N THR A 202 -38.93 -16.24 -10.38
CA THR A 202 -38.99 -14.97 -11.12
C THR A 202 -39.41 -15.19 -12.56
N LYS A 203 -39.75 -14.10 -13.26
CA LYS A 203 -39.70 -14.04 -14.72
C LYS A 203 -38.25 -14.11 -15.19
N PRO A 204 -37.99 -14.41 -16.48
CA PRO A 204 -36.64 -14.26 -17.05
C PRO A 204 -36.07 -12.86 -16.79
N MET A 205 -34.86 -12.80 -16.26
CA MET A 205 -34.14 -11.58 -15.92
C MET A 205 -32.79 -11.55 -16.66
N LEU A 206 -32.53 -10.46 -17.39
CA LEU A 206 -31.30 -10.27 -18.13
C LEU A 206 -30.19 -9.77 -17.20
N THR A 207 -29.03 -10.41 -17.30
CA THR A 207 -27.77 -10.00 -16.69
C THR A 207 -26.71 -9.81 -17.78
N PRO A 208 -25.51 -9.28 -17.47
CA PRO A 208 -24.44 -9.14 -18.46
C PRO A 208 -23.97 -10.47 -19.08
N ASP A 209 -24.12 -11.59 -18.40
CA ASP A 209 -23.68 -12.94 -18.77
C ASP A 209 -24.79 -13.81 -19.38
N GLY A 210 -26.05 -13.35 -19.33
CA GLY A 210 -27.18 -14.07 -19.93
C GLY A 210 -28.50 -13.89 -19.18
N TRP A 211 -29.42 -14.81 -19.39
CA TRP A 211 -30.77 -14.78 -18.85
C TRP A 211 -30.92 -15.78 -17.69
N TYR A 212 -31.56 -15.34 -16.62
CA TYR A 212 -31.79 -16.13 -15.42
C TYR A 212 -33.28 -16.22 -15.04
N ILE A 213 -33.71 -17.38 -14.54
CA ILE A 213 -34.95 -17.54 -13.77
C ILE A 213 -34.56 -18.06 -12.40
N PHE A 214 -34.79 -17.29 -11.35
CA PHE A 214 -34.49 -17.68 -9.98
C PHE A 214 -35.70 -18.28 -9.28
N LYS A 215 -35.51 -19.35 -8.50
CA LYS A 215 -36.51 -19.92 -7.59
C LYS A 215 -36.07 -19.67 -6.15
N LEU A 216 -36.95 -19.12 -5.33
CA LEU A 216 -36.72 -19.03 -3.89
C LEU A 216 -37.03 -20.38 -3.23
N VAL A 217 -35.97 -21.08 -2.81
CA VAL A 217 -36.07 -22.41 -2.18
C VAL A 217 -36.37 -22.29 -0.71
N ASN A 218 -35.69 -21.39 -0.01
CA ASN A 218 -35.87 -21.16 1.42
C ASN A 218 -35.55 -19.70 1.77
N LYS A 219 -36.06 -19.25 2.91
CA LYS A 219 -35.78 -17.97 3.53
C LYS A 219 -35.57 -18.15 5.00
N SER A 220 -34.41 -17.79 5.51
CA SER A 220 -34.11 -17.85 6.94
C SER A 220 -33.88 -16.45 7.50
N GLN A 221 -33.94 -16.35 8.82
CA GLN A 221 -33.65 -15.10 9.52
C GLN A 221 -32.14 -14.94 9.74
N ASN A 222 -31.63 -13.76 9.51
CA ASN A 222 -30.26 -13.42 9.83
C ASN A 222 -30.21 -12.88 11.27
N PHE A 223 -29.45 -13.53 12.14
CA PHE A 223 -29.36 -13.16 13.55
C PHE A 223 -28.09 -12.36 13.82
N PHE A 224 -28.22 -11.20 14.43
CA PHE A 224 -27.14 -10.39 14.95
C PHE A 224 -27.11 -10.52 16.46
N LEU A 225 -26.14 -11.27 16.99
CA LEU A 225 -26.13 -11.69 18.39
C LEU A 225 -25.56 -10.66 19.34
N THR A 226 -24.58 -9.86 18.86
CA THR A 226 -23.91 -8.84 19.66
C THR A 226 -24.30 -7.44 19.19
N ASP A 227 -24.04 -6.42 20.03
CA ASP A 227 -24.25 -5.03 19.63
C ASP A 227 -23.25 -4.62 18.54
N GLU A 228 -22.05 -5.20 18.53
CA GLU A 228 -21.07 -5.02 17.46
C GLU A 228 -21.60 -5.57 16.12
N ASP A 229 -22.21 -6.76 16.11
CA ASP A 229 -22.85 -7.34 14.92
C ASP A 229 -23.95 -6.43 14.36
N LYS A 230 -24.79 -5.87 15.25
CA LYS A 230 -25.87 -4.92 14.87
C LYS A 230 -25.30 -3.64 14.25
N ASP A 231 -24.23 -3.08 14.83
CA ASP A 231 -23.58 -1.87 14.32
C ASP A 231 -22.87 -2.13 12.99
N ASN A 232 -22.24 -3.29 12.83
CA ASN A 232 -21.64 -3.71 11.56
C ASN A 232 -22.71 -3.94 10.47
N ALA A 233 -23.86 -4.52 10.85
CA ALA A 233 -25.00 -4.68 9.95
C ALA A 233 -25.55 -3.33 9.49
N LYS A 234 -25.74 -2.35 10.39
CA LYS A 234 -26.16 -0.97 10.02
C LYS A 234 -25.18 -0.31 9.07
N LYS A 235 -23.87 -0.38 9.35
CA LYS A 235 -22.83 0.16 8.46
C LYS A 235 -22.86 -0.52 7.09
N THR A 236 -23.07 -1.83 7.04
CA THR A 236 -23.18 -2.59 5.78
C THR A 236 -24.39 -2.16 4.98
N VAL A 237 -25.57 -2.06 5.62
CA VAL A 237 -26.80 -1.59 4.98
C VAL A 237 -26.61 -0.19 4.41
N ALA A 238 -26.09 0.75 5.19
CA ALA A 238 -25.87 2.13 4.74
C ALA A 238 -24.93 2.18 3.53
N ARG A 239 -23.82 1.42 3.57
CA ARG A 239 -22.86 1.32 2.48
C ARG A 239 -23.46 0.73 1.20
N VAL A 240 -24.28 -0.31 1.29
CA VAL A 240 -24.93 -0.93 0.12
C VAL A 240 -25.90 0.05 -0.53
N VAL A 241 -26.76 0.71 0.26
CA VAL A 241 -27.73 1.68 -0.25
C VAL A 241 -27.01 2.88 -0.89
N GLU A 242 -25.98 3.42 -0.23
CA GLU A 242 -25.18 4.52 -0.78
C GLU A 242 -24.53 4.12 -2.11
N ASN A 243 -23.88 2.95 -2.18
CA ASN A 243 -23.23 2.46 -3.39
C ASN A 243 -24.23 2.30 -4.56
N ARG A 244 -25.41 1.77 -4.33
CA ARG A 244 -26.47 1.66 -5.35
C ARG A 244 -26.87 3.03 -5.91
N LYS A 245 -27.04 4.00 -5.03
CA LYS A 245 -27.32 5.39 -5.42
C LYS A 245 -26.16 6.03 -6.19
N LEU A 246 -24.93 5.82 -5.74
CA LEU A 246 -23.73 6.27 -6.46
C LEU A 246 -23.69 5.71 -7.88
N ILE A 247 -23.88 4.41 -8.05
CA ILE A 247 -23.86 3.74 -9.36
C ILE A 247 -24.99 4.28 -10.24
N LYS A 248 -26.20 4.42 -9.69
CA LYS A 248 -27.33 4.98 -10.42
C LYS A 248 -27.06 6.41 -10.90
N ARG A 249 -26.62 7.29 -9.97
CA ARG A 249 -26.31 8.69 -10.31
C ARG A 249 -25.17 8.78 -11.32
N GLN A 250 -24.15 7.93 -11.19
CA GLN A 250 -23.05 7.87 -12.14
C GLN A 250 -23.55 7.48 -13.54
N LYS A 251 -24.39 6.46 -13.67
CA LYS A 251 -24.99 6.06 -14.95
C LYS A 251 -25.78 7.20 -15.59
N GLU A 252 -26.58 7.93 -14.80
CA GLU A 252 -27.34 9.10 -15.26
C GLU A 252 -26.39 10.20 -15.77
N PHE A 253 -25.36 10.54 -15.00
CA PHE A 253 -24.37 11.54 -15.37
C PHE A 253 -23.62 11.15 -16.65
N TYR A 254 -23.23 9.88 -16.81
CA TYR A 254 -22.57 9.38 -18.02
C TYR A 254 -23.48 9.52 -19.25
N ALA A 255 -24.73 9.10 -19.14
CA ALA A 255 -25.70 9.20 -20.24
C ALA A 255 -25.94 10.66 -20.67
N GLU A 256 -25.97 11.58 -19.71
CA GLU A 256 -26.13 13.00 -19.95
C GLU A 256 -24.90 13.63 -20.56
N TYR A 257 -23.72 13.35 -19.99
CA TYR A 257 -22.46 13.98 -20.32
C TYR A 257 -21.89 13.52 -21.67
N PHE A 258 -21.99 12.22 -22.01
CA PHE A 258 -21.38 11.64 -23.21
C PHE A 258 -22.28 11.68 -24.46
N ARG A 259 -23.56 12.05 -24.33
CA ARG A 259 -24.58 11.97 -25.42
C ARG A 259 -24.11 12.51 -26.77
N ASN A 260 -23.33 13.59 -26.80
CA ASN A 260 -22.90 14.26 -28.04
C ASN A 260 -21.37 14.40 -28.13
N LYS A 261 -20.59 13.61 -27.38
CA LYS A 261 -19.13 13.65 -27.44
C LYS A 261 -18.62 12.77 -28.56
N LYS A 262 -17.75 13.32 -29.41
CA LYS A 262 -17.02 12.60 -30.44
C LYS A 262 -15.54 12.80 -30.20
N VAL A 263 -14.76 11.74 -30.23
CA VAL A 263 -13.31 11.75 -30.06
C VAL A 263 -12.71 10.77 -31.03
N ASP A 264 -11.75 11.21 -31.82
CA ASP A 264 -11.08 10.39 -32.80
C ASP A 264 -9.69 9.98 -32.28
N VAL A 265 -9.31 8.74 -32.56
CA VAL A 265 -7.99 8.17 -32.22
C VAL A 265 -7.27 7.80 -33.53
N ASP A 266 -5.98 8.09 -33.63
CA ASP A 266 -5.19 7.73 -34.80
C ASP A 266 -4.94 6.21 -34.83
N PRO A 267 -5.49 5.47 -35.82
CA PRO A 267 -5.41 4.02 -35.85
C PRO A 267 -4.02 3.49 -36.20
N GLN A 268 -3.21 4.28 -36.92
CA GLN A 268 -1.85 3.88 -37.30
C GLN A 268 -0.90 3.98 -36.11
N LEU A 269 -1.02 5.06 -35.33
CA LEU A 269 -0.24 5.23 -34.10
C LEU A 269 -0.67 4.23 -33.02
N PHE A 270 -1.98 3.89 -32.95
CA PHE A 270 -2.49 2.85 -32.06
C PHE A 270 -1.83 1.50 -32.37
N GLU A 271 -1.84 1.10 -33.64
CA GLU A 271 -1.25 -0.18 -34.05
C GLU A 271 0.27 -0.21 -33.82
N LEU A 272 0.97 0.88 -34.12
CA LEU A 272 2.41 1.02 -33.86
C LEU A 272 2.71 0.83 -32.37
N LEU A 273 1.93 1.47 -31.48
CA LEU A 273 2.12 1.35 -30.04
C LEU A 273 1.84 -0.07 -29.54
N ALA A 274 0.77 -0.71 -30.03
CA ALA A 274 0.44 -2.08 -29.68
C ALA A 274 1.59 -3.04 -30.02
N GLN A 275 2.20 -2.89 -31.20
CA GLN A 275 3.35 -3.70 -31.63
C GLN A 275 4.58 -3.47 -30.73
N LYS A 276 4.89 -2.21 -30.39
CA LYS A 276 6.02 -1.88 -29.51
C LYS A 276 5.85 -2.47 -28.11
N ILE A 277 4.67 -2.31 -27.51
CA ILE A 277 4.36 -2.87 -26.19
C ILE A 277 4.43 -4.40 -26.22
N SER A 278 3.86 -5.06 -27.26
CA SER A 278 3.91 -6.51 -27.42
C SER A 278 5.34 -7.04 -27.44
N ALA A 279 6.22 -6.40 -28.23
CA ALA A 279 7.64 -6.78 -28.32
C ALA A 279 8.38 -6.60 -26.99
N ILE A 280 8.12 -5.51 -26.26
CA ILE A 280 8.72 -5.26 -24.94
C ILE A 280 8.26 -6.28 -23.91
N PHE A 281 6.94 -6.58 -23.87
CA PHE A 281 6.40 -7.55 -22.92
C PHE A 281 6.88 -8.97 -23.23
N GLU A 282 7.00 -9.33 -24.49
CA GLU A 282 7.61 -10.59 -24.91
C GLU A 282 9.07 -10.71 -24.44
N TYR A 283 9.87 -9.64 -24.64
CA TYR A 283 11.25 -9.60 -24.15
C TYR A 283 11.32 -9.74 -22.63
N LYS A 284 10.49 -9.00 -21.88
CA LYS A 284 10.44 -9.09 -20.42
C LYS A 284 10.09 -10.50 -19.95
N ARG A 285 9.08 -11.12 -20.55
CA ARG A 285 8.64 -12.49 -20.20
C ARG A 285 9.69 -13.56 -20.49
N LYS A 286 10.52 -13.38 -21.52
CA LYS A 286 11.62 -14.30 -21.86
C LYS A 286 12.83 -14.15 -20.97
N ASN A 287 13.14 -12.95 -20.47
CA ASN A 287 14.41 -12.64 -19.80
C ASN A 287 14.30 -12.47 -18.28
N PHE A 288 13.09 -12.33 -17.75
CA PHE A 288 12.84 -12.17 -16.31
C PHE A 288 11.88 -13.24 -15.79
N THR A 289 12.04 -13.59 -14.51
CA THR A 289 11.17 -14.60 -13.86
C THR A 289 9.86 -13.93 -13.41
N TYR A 290 8.75 -14.49 -13.85
CA TYR A 290 7.40 -14.06 -13.44
C TYR A 290 6.68 -15.22 -12.73
N LYS A 291 5.90 -14.89 -11.70
CA LYS A 291 4.97 -15.85 -11.10
C LYS A 291 3.80 -16.10 -12.06
N GLU A 292 3.16 -17.25 -11.92
CA GLU A 292 1.94 -17.55 -12.63
C GLU A 292 0.90 -16.43 -12.43
N ASN A 293 0.23 -16.00 -13.47
CA ASN A 293 -0.74 -14.89 -13.47
C ASN A 293 -0.21 -13.49 -13.08
N GLN A 294 1.09 -13.32 -12.89
CA GLN A 294 1.67 -12.00 -12.62
C GLN A 294 1.62 -11.14 -13.90
N PRO A 295 1.04 -9.92 -13.86
CA PRO A 295 1.03 -9.03 -15.02
C PRO A 295 2.41 -8.44 -15.31
N THR A 296 2.68 -8.14 -16.57
CA THR A 296 3.84 -7.35 -17.01
C THR A 296 3.41 -5.89 -17.13
N TYR A 297 4.17 -4.99 -16.51
CA TYR A 297 3.90 -3.55 -16.49
C TYR A 297 4.76 -2.80 -17.50
N LEU A 298 4.17 -1.75 -18.08
CA LEU A 298 4.90 -0.75 -18.86
C LEU A 298 5.52 0.27 -17.87
N ASP A 299 6.84 0.29 -17.79
CA ASP A 299 7.55 1.17 -16.88
C ASP A 299 8.21 2.37 -17.61
N ALA A 300 8.83 3.28 -16.85
CA ALA A 300 9.47 4.47 -17.41
C ALA A 300 10.64 4.15 -18.37
N TYR A 301 11.37 3.07 -18.13
CA TYR A 301 12.45 2.63 -19.01
C TYR A 301 11.90 2.15 -20.36
N ASP A 302 10.80 1.42 -20.34
CA ASP A 302 10.10 0.99 -21.55
C ASP A 302 9.60 2.19 -22.37
N VAL A 303 9.05 3.22 -21.68
CA VAL A 303 8.60 4.46 -22.32
C VAL A 303 9.78 5.15 -23.03
N MET A 304 10.91 5.32 -22.34
CA MET A 304 12.11 5.90 -22.95
C MET A 304 12.57 5.12 -24.19
N LYS A 305 12.53 3.79 -24.11
CA LYS A 305 12.87 2.93 -25.24
C LYS A 305 11.92 3.12 -26.41
N ILE A 306 10.60 3.14 -26.15
CA ILE A 306 9.56 3.39 -27.16
C ILE A 306 9.77 4.78 -27.80
N GLU A 307 9.96 5.82 -26.98
CA GLU A 307 10.18 7.19 -27.46
C GLU A 307 11.41 7.29 -28.38
N ASN A 308 12.53 6.69 -27.97
CA ASN A 308 13.76 6.67 -28.78
C ASN A 308 13.59 5.92 -30.12
N GLU A 309 12.86 4.82 -30.12
CA GLU A 309 12.61 4.01 -31.34
C GLU A 309 11.61 4.67 -32.30
N ILE A 310 10.66 5.44 -31.81
CA ILE A 310 9.62 6.11 -32.62
C ILE A 310 10.14 7.42 -33.20
N GLY A 311 10.90 8.19 -32.41
CA GLY A 311 11.43 9.50 -32.77
C GLY A 311 10.45 10.65 -32.59
N GLU A 312 10.99 11.84 -32.36
CA GLU A 312 10.22 13.04 -31.93
C GLU A 312 9.18 13.49 -32.96
N GLU A 313 9.43 13.28 -34.25
CA GLU A 313 8.48 13.63 -35.33
C GLU A 313 7.15 12.93 -35.14
N LYS A 314 7.15 11.60 -34.95
CA LYS A 314 5.92 10.82 -34.73
C LYS A 314 5.33 11.03 -33.34
N LEU A 315 6.18 11.24 -32.33
CA LEU A 315 5.75 11.49 -30.96
C LEU A 315 4.94 12.79 -30.83
N SER A 316 5.20 13.77 -31.68
CA SER A 316 4.50 15.05 -31.71
C SER A 316 3.12 15.00 -32.40
N ILE A 317 2.81 13.92 -33.10
CA ILE A 317 1.53 13.79 -33.84
C ILE A 317 0.36 13.68 -32.83
N PRO A 318 -0.79 14.35 -33.10
CA PRO A 318 -2.01 14.17 -32.33
C PRO A 318 -2.51 12.71 -32.40
N PHE A 319 -2.47 12.03 -31.25
CA PHE A 319 -2.97 10.66 -31.11
C PHE A 319 -4.46 10.61 -30.79
N VAL A 320 -4.90 11.42 -29.81
CA VAL A 320 -6.33 11.56 -29.46
C VAL A 320 -6.76 12.98 -29.83
N LYS A 321 -7.75 13.10 -30.71
CA LYS A 321 -8.26 14.38 -31.23
C LYS A 321 -9.57 14.74 -30.55
N PHE A 322 -9.48 15.72 -29.67
CA PHE A 322 -10.63 16.41 -29.06
C PHE A 322 -10.95 17.66 -29.86
N ASP A 323 -12.11 18.26 -29.63
CA ASP A 323 -12.50 19.52 -30.28
C ASP A 323 -11.46 20.64 -30.07
N ASN A 324 -10.86 20.69 -28.88
CA ASN A 324 -9.79 21.62 -28.52
C ASN A 324 -8.62 20.84 -27.88
N GLU A 325 -7.37 21.28 -28.14
CA GLU A 325 -6.16 20.73 -27.53
C GLU A 325 -6.04 19.20 -27.66
N PRO A 326 -5.57 18.70 -28.80
CA PRO A 326 -5.36 17.27 -28.99
C PRO A 326 -4.25 16.75 -28.05
N ILE A 327 -4.34 15.47 -27.69
CA ILE A 327 -3.27 14.80 -26.94
C ILE A 327 -2.27 14.21 -27.91
N THR A 328 -1.01 14.55 -27.73
CA THR A 328 0.09 14.02 -28.55
C THR A 328 0.35 12.55 -28.24
N PHE A 329 0.98 11.86 -29.19
CA PHE A 329 1.34 10.46 -29.00
C PHE A 329 2.31 10.27 -27.83
N LYS A 330 3.28 11.19 -27.66
CA LYS A 330 4.20 11.23 -26.50
C LYS A 330 3.46 11.32 -25.18
N GLU A 331 2.53 12.27 -25.07
CA GLU A 331 1.75 12.47 -23.84
C GLU A 331 0.90 11.24 -23.49
N PHE A 332 0.30 10.61 -24.50
CA PHE A 332 -0.49 9.41 -24.28
C PHE A 332 0.37 8.23 -23.79
N ILE A 333 1.52 7.94 -24.43
CA ILE A 333 2.43 6.86 -24.02
C ILE A 333 2.88 7.03 -22.58
N ARG A 334 3.27 8.24 -22.19
CA ARG A 334 3.68 8.56 -20.81
C ARG A 334 2.55 8.38 -19.82
N THR A 335 1.33 8.78 -20.22
CA THR A 335 0.15 8.62 -19.36
C THR A 335 -0.20 7.14 -19.17
N LEU A 336 -0.05 6.29 -20.18
CA LEU A 336 -0.24 4.84 -20.03
C LEU A 336 0.67 4.24 -18.96
N ALA A 337 1.95 4.61 -18.97
CA ALA A 337 2.89 4.12 -17.96
C ALA A 337 2.59 4.68 -16.57
N PHE A 338 2.25 5.97 -16.48
CA PHE A 338 1.86 6.61 -15.23
C PHE A 338 0.61 5.97 -14.61
N ASP A 339 -0.38 5.62 -15.44
CA ASP A 339 -1.61 4.94 -15.03
C ASP A 339 -1.40 3.43 -14.77
N GLY A 340 -0.18 2.92 -14.93
CA GLY A 340 0.19 1.54 -14.64
C GLY A 340 -0.34 0.54 -15.65
N PHE A 341 -0.25 0.86 -16.95
CA PHE A 341 -0.61 -0.07 -18.02
C PHE A 341 0.07 -1.42 -17.85
N ASN A 342 -0.71 -2.47 -17.92
CA ASN A 342 -0.19 -3.83 -17.77
C ASN A 342 -1.02 -4.86 -18.57
N SER A 343 -0.42 -6.02 -18.80
CA SER A 343 -1.12 -7.18 -19.37
C SER A 343 -0.54 -8.47 -18.80
N LYS A 344 -1.39 -9.48 -18.63
CA LYS A 344 -0.96 -10.85 -18.29
C LYS A 344 -0.35 -11.56 -19.50
N GLU A 345 -0.78 -11.20 -20.70
CA GLU A 345 -0.35 -11.77 -21.96
C GLU A 345 0.44 -10.75 -22.78
N PHE A 346 1.37 -11.23 -23.60
CA PHE A 346 2.18 -10.40 -24.48
C PHE A 346 1.78 -10.50 -25.97
N LYS A 347 0.92 -11.48 -26.33
CA LYS A 347 0.45 -11.63 -27.71
C LYS A 347 -0.30 -10.39 -28.17
N ILE A 348 -0.05 -9.99 -29.41
CA ILE A 348 -0.54 -8.73 -29.98
C ILE A 348 -2.06 -8.51 -29.83
N ASN A 349 -2.88 -9.56 -29.95
CA ASN A 349 -4.33 -9.43 -29.82
C ASN A 349 -4.76 -9.06 -28.38
N TYR A 350 -4.09 -9.61 -27.36
CA TYR A 350 -4.36 -9.26 -25.96
C TYR A 350 -3.87 -7.84 -25.64
N ILE A 351 -2.71 -7.46 -26.22
CA ILE A 351 -2.20 -6.10 -26.07
C ILE A 351 -3.14 -5.08 -26.71
N ARG A 352 -3.65 -5.36 -27.94
CA ARG A 352 -4.65 -4.49 -28.59
C ARG A 352 -5.91 -4.33 -27.74
N ALA A 353 -6.45 -5.42 -27.20
CA ALA A 353 -7.63 -5.37 -26.33
C ALA A 353 -7.39 -4.55 -25.06
N SER A 354 -6.25 -4.77 -24.40
CA SER A 354 -5.86 -4.00 -23.20
C SER A 354 -5.62 -2.52 -23.54
N LEU A 355 -4.97 -2.23 -24.65
CA LEU A 355 -4.70 -0.87 -25.11
C LEU A 355 -5.99 -0.14 -25.52
N ASP A 356 -6.91 -0.80 -26.21
CA ASP A 356 -8.23 -0.24 -26.55
C ASP A 356 -9.02 0.13 -25.30
N PHE A 357 -9.06 -0.77 -24.32
CA PHE A 357 -9.71 -0.50 -23.04
C PHE A 357 -9.10 0.72 -22.34
N GLN A 358 -7.76 0.79 -22.27
CA GLN A 358 -7.07 1.92 -21.61
C GLN A 358 -7.20 3.22 -22.42
N THR A 359 -7.25 3.15 -23.75
CA THR A 359 -7.48 4.33 -24.59
C THR A 359 -8.88 4.90 -24.37
N LYS A 360 -9.91 4.06 -24.31
CA LYS A 360 -11.28 4.49 -23.99
C LYS A 360 -11.37 5.12 -22.60
N ARG A 361 -10.72 4.48 -21.62
CA ARG A 361 -10.65 5.00 -20.25
C ARG A 361 -9.89 6.33 -20.18
N PHE A 362 -8.79 6.47 -20.90
CA PHE A 362 -8.05 7.73 -21.00
C PHE A 362 -8.93 8.85 -21.56
N ILE A 363 -9.67 8.59 -22.65
CA ILE A 363 -10.57 9.56 -23.26
C ILE A 363 -11.65 10.01 -22.28
N GLU A 364 -12.26 9.07 -21.58
CA GLU A 364 -13.26 9.35 -20.53
C GLU A 364 -12.67 10.25 -19.43
N HIS A 365 -11.50 9.88 -18.90
CA HIS A 365 -10.82 10.62 -17.85
C HIS A 365 -10.42 12.03 -18.30
N GLU A 366 -9.93 12.17 -19.53
CA GLU A 366 -9.53 13.47 -20.09
C GLU A 366 -10.76 14.39 -20.29
N LEU A 367 -11.88 13.85 -20.77
CA LEU A 367 -13.11 14.61 -20.90
C LEU A 367 -13.60 15.12 -19.54
N PHE A 368 -13.59 14.30 -18.50
CA PHE A 368 -13.95 14.71 -17.15
C PHE A 368 -12.98 15.75 -16.57
N TYR A 369 -11.69 15.60 -16.82
CA TYR A 369 -10.70 16.61 -16.45
C TYR A 369 -11.00 17.96 -17.09
N ARG A 370 -11.25 17.99 -18.39
CA ARG A 370 -11.61 19.22 -19.14
C ARG A 370 -12.89 19.86 -18.62
N GLU A 371 -13.88 19.05 -18.26
CA GLU A 371 -15.10 19.56 -17.62
C GLU A 371 -14.79 20.19 -16.25
N GLY A 372 -13.94 19.54 -15.45
CA GLY A 372 -13.49 20.08 -14.17
C GLY A 372 -12.71 21.39 -14.32
N LEU A 373 -11.85 21.51 -15.34
CA LEU A 373 -11.16 22.77 -15.67
C LEU A 373 -12.14 23.89 -16.03
N LYS A 374 -13.13 23.57 -16.87
CA LYS A 374 -14.18 24.53 -17.25
C LYS A 374 -14.94 25.06 -16.04
N ARG A 375 -15.10 24.23 -14.99
CA ARG A 375 -15.73 24.61 -13.72
C ARG A 375 -14.76 25.27 -12.74
N GLY A 376 -13.49 25.39 -13.07
CA GLY A 376 -12.46 26.01 -12.23
C GLY A 376 -11.98 25.15 -11.06
N TYR A 377 -12.21 23.84 -11.07
CA TYR A 377 -11.85 22.96 -9.95
C TYR A 377 -10.35 22.85 -9.72
N ASN A 378 -9.54 23.06 -10.77
CA ASN A 378 -8.07 23.12 -10.62
C ASN A 378 -7.60 24.33 -9.80
N LYS A 379 -8.44 25.35 -9.59
CA LYS A 379 -8.11 26.55 -8.79
C LYS A 379 -8.53 26.44 -7.33
N LEU A 380 -9.23 25.37 -6.95
CA LEU A 380 -9.68 25.16 -5.59
C LEU A 380 -8.49 24.80 -4.68
N PRO A 381 -8.39 25.42 -3.48
CA PRO A 381 -7.28 25.17 -2.56
C PRO A 381 -7.09 23.70 -2.22
N GLU A 382 -8.17 22.95 -2.01
CA GLU A 382 -8.11 21.51 -1.71
C GLU A 382 -7.50 20.69 -2.85
N VAL A 383 -7.76 21.06 -4.12
CA VAL A 383 -7.16 20.38 -5.28
C VAL A 383 -5.69 20.78 -5.42
N GLN A 384 -5.38 22.08 -5.27
CA GLN A 384 -4.02 22.56 -5.36
C GLN A 384 -3.11 21.97 -4.26
N ASN A 385 -3.61 21.89 -3.03
CA ASN A 385 -2.87 21.30 -1.91
C ASN A 385 -2.56 19.82 -2.13
N GLU A 386 -3.50 19.06 -2.69
CA GLU A 386 -3.25 17.66 -3.05
C GLU A 386 -2.17 17.54 -4.12
N VAL A 387 -2.26 18.32 -5.20
CA VAL A 387 -1.25 18.33 -6.26
C VAL A 387 0.13 18.70 -5.71
N GLU A 388 0.21 19.78 -4.91
CA GLU A 388 1.49 20.23 -4.33
C GLU A 388 2.08 19.20 -3.36
N ARG A 389 1.27 18.50 -2.56
CA ARG A 389 1.70 17.45 -1.65
C ARG A 389 2.42 16.31 -2.39
N TRP A 390 1.86 15.85 -3.51
CA TRP A 390 2.47 14.82 -4.33
C TRP A 390 3.72 15.31 -5.07
N LEU A 391 3.68 16.55 -5.56
CA LEU A 391 4.85 17.15 -6.21
C LEU A 391 6.01 17.40 -5.26
N ASP A 392 5.74 17.81 -4.02
CA ASP A 392 6.79 17.95 -3.00
C ASP A 392 7.53 16.62 -2.79
N ASN A 393 6.78 15.51 -2.74
CA ASN A 393 7.37 14.18 -2.61
C ASN A 393 8.20 13.79 -3.86
N TYR A 394 7.70 14.06 -5.06
CA TYR A 394 8.44 13.79 -6.30
C TYR A 394 9.72 14.63 -6.41
N LEU A 395 9.66 15.91 -6.06
CA LEU A 395 10.82 16.80 -6.02
C LEU A 395 11.84 16.34 -4.98
N PHE A 396 11.37 15.92 -3.80
CA PHE A 396 12.20 15.32 -2.77
C PHE A 396 12.96 14.10 -3.32
N GLN A 397 12.24 13.14 -3.91
CA GLN A 397 12.85 11.94 -4.47
C GLN A 397 13.83 12.26 -5.61
N MET A 398 13.46 13.17 -6.50
CA MET A 398 14.32 13.57 -7.62
C MET A 398 15.65 14.15 -7.13
N LEU A 399 15.62 15.13 -6.23
CA LEU A 399 16.83 15.73 -5.69
C LEU A 399 17.65 14.74 -4.85
N GLN A 400 16.98 13.90 -4.06
CA GLN A 400 17.63 12.84 -3.30
C GLN A 400 18.37 11.86 -4.23
N ASN A 401 17.75 11.41 -5.30
CA ASN A 401 18.35 10.52 -6.28
C ASN A 401 19.56 11.19 -6.98
N GLN A 402 19.46 12.44 -7.38
CA GLN A 402 20.61 13.18 -7.96
C GLN A 402 21.82 13.23 -7.02
N ILE A 403 21.58 13.41 -5.71
CA ILE A 403 22.64 13.39 -4.70
C ILE A 403 23.24 11.99 -4.59
N VAL A 404 22.43 10.95 -4.52
CA VAL A 404 22.87 9.56 -4.43
C VAL A 404 23.67 9.16 -5.68
N ASP A 405 23.18 9.46 -6.87
CA ASP A 405 23.82 9.15 -8.15
C ASP A 405 25.17 9.88 -8.32
N SER A 406 25.36 11.00 -7.61
CA SER A 406 26.63 11.73 -7.61
C SER A 406 27.74 11.09 -6.76
N ILE A 407 27.41 10.02 -6.00
CA ILE A 407 28.37 9.35 -5.12
C ILE A 407 29.31 8.49 -5.94
N GLN A 408 30.61 8.74 -5.76
CA GLN A 408 31.67 7.92 -6.31
C GLN A 408 32.47 7.29 -5.19
N VAL A 409 32.88 6.05 -5.41
CA VAL A 409 33.77 5.28 -4.51
C VAL A 409 35.05 5.01 -5.26
N SER A 410 36.14 5.62 -4.81
CA SER A 410 37.47 5.37 -5.37
C SER A 410 37.99 3.99 -4.95
N ASP A 411 38.94 3.47 -5.72
CA ASP A 411 39.56 2.19 -5.37
C ASP A 411 40.43 2.28 -4.10
N GLU A 412 40.94 3.46 -3.76
CA GLU A 412 41.66 3.72 -2.51
C GLU A 412 40.70 3.64 -1.32
N GLU A 413 39.60 4.40 -1.33
CA GLU A 413 38.55 4.32 -0.30
C GLU A 413 38.01 2.90 -0.11
N LEU A 414 37.89 2.15 -1.21
CA LEU A 414 37.39 0.78 -1.17
C LEU A 414 38.40 -0.17 -0.52
N ARG A 415 39.70 0.05 -0.72
CA ARG A 415 40.75 -0.73 -0.05
C ARG A 415 40.80 -0.42 1.45
N ASP A 416 40.71 0.85 1.83
CA ASP A 416 40.67 1.26 3.25
C ASP A 416 39.44 0.66 3.93
N TYR A 417 38.28 0.69 3.26
CA TYR A 417 37.07 0.06 3.77
C TYR A 417 37.20 -1.46 3.90
N TYR A 418 37.85 -2.12 2.94
CA TYR A 418 38.16 -3.54 3.00
C TYR A 418 39.06 -3.87 4.21
N GLU A 419 40.11 -3.11 4.43
CA GLU A 419 41.03 -3.33 5.55
C GLU A 419 40.31 -3.15 6.90
N MET A 420 39.43 -2.14 6.99
CA MET A 420 38.63 -1.89 8.20
C MET A 420 37.60 -3.00 8.47
N MET A 421 36.90 -3.47 7.43
CA MET A 421 35.77 -4.39 7.59
C MET A 421 36.14 -5.85 7.58
N ASN A 422 37.26 -6.19 6.97
CA ASN A 422 37.69 -7.59 6.74
C ASN A 422 38.74 -8.06 7.75
N GLN A 423 38.58 -7.64 9.00
CA GLN A 423 39.43 -8.14 10.08
C GLN A 423 39.09 -9.58 10.42
N PRO A 424 40.09 -10.37 10.86
CA PRO A 424 39.85 -11.71 11.36
C PRO A 424 38.80 -11.71 12.47
N LYS A 425 37.79 -12.55 12.34
CA LYS A 425 36.72 -12.67 13.36
C LYS A 425 36.99 -13.92 14.19
N GLU A 426 37.15 -13.73 15.48
CA GLU A 426 37.20 -14.82 16.44
C GLU A 426 35.80 -15.24 16.83
N PHE A 427 35.47 -16.49 16.62
CA PHE A 427 34.21 -17.07 17.07
C PHE A 427 34.41 -17.73 18.42
N PRO A 428 33.55 -17.49 19.40
CA PRO A 428 33.66 -18.12 20.71
C PRO A 428 33.51 -19.66 20.59
N THR A 429 34.06 -20.37 21.57
CA THR A 429 33.83 -21.79 21.74
C THR A 429 32.34 -22.11 21.69
N VAL A 430 31.98 -23.15 20.94
CA VAL A 430 30.62 -23.68 20.82
C VAL A 430 30.51 -24.92 21.68
N VAL A 431 29.44 -25.02 22.46
CA VAL A 431 29.18 -26.16 23.35
C VAL A 431 27.80 -26.76 23.10
N ASN A 432 27.62 -28.01 23.46
CA ASN A 432 26.33 -28.66 23.55
C ASN A 432 26.19 -29.34 24.91
N ILE A 433 25.06 -29.11 25.56
CA ILE A 433 24.79 -29.66 26.90
C ILE A 433 23.46 -30.41 26.93
N ILE A 434 23.33 -31.27 27.93
CA ILE A 434 22.04 -31.83 28.34
C ILE A 434 21.73 -31.27 29.73
N GLU A 435 20.56 -30.68 29.91
CA GLU A 435 20.15 -30.03 31.15
C GLU A 435 18.93 -30.71 31.78
N VAL A 436 18.95 -30.83 33.09
CA VAL A 436 17.76 -30.97 33.92
C VAL A 436 17.51 -29.63 34.61
N LEU A 437 16.45 -28.94 34.25
CA LEU A 437 15.98 -27.72 34.93
C LEU A 437 14.77 -28.06 35.81
N THR A 438 14.81 -27.70 37.08
CA THR A 438 13.66 -27.83 37.99
C THR A 438 13.58 -26.69 38.97
N ASP A 439 12.40 -26.32 39.38
CA ASP A 439 12.13 -25.33 40.42
C ASP A 439 11.99 -25.97 41.83
N ASP A 440 11.96 -27.30 41.92
CA ASP A 440 11.81 -28.08 43.16
C ASP A 440 13.15 -28.62 43.66
N LEU A 441 13.58 -28.20 44.85
CA LEU A 441 14.79 -28.67 45.51
C LEU A 441 14.80 -30.14 45.82
N SER A 442 13.64 -30.78 46.06
CA SER A 442 13.55 -32.22 46.30
C SER A 442 13.87 -33.03 45.04
N ILE A 443 13.54 -32.48 43.87
CA ILE A 443 13.91 -33.05 42.57
C ILE A 443 15.41 -32.85 42.32
N VAL A 444 16.01 -31.73 42.71
CA VAL A 444 17.47 -31.50 42.63
C VAL A 444 18.19 -32.62 43.38
N ASP A 445 17.82 -32.91 44.64
CA ASP A 445 18.46 -33.97 45.41
C ASP A 445 18.26 -35.35 44.77
N THR A 446 17.09 -35.61 44.23
CA THR A 446 16.79 -36.87 43.51
C THR A 446 17.68 -37.03 42.29
N VAL A 447 17.78 -35.99 41.46
CA VAL A 447 18.61 -35.97 40.23
C VAL A 447 20.08 -36.20 40.57
N LEU A 448 20.60 -35.50 41.56
CA LEU A 448 22.01 -35.65 41.98
C LEU A 448 22.31 -37.04 42.51
N ASN A 449 21.38 -37.66 43.29
CA ASN A 449 21.54 -39.03 43.79
C ASN A 449 21.48 -40.06 42.66
N GLU A 450 20.60 -39.88 41.67
CA GLU A 450 20.52 -40.76 40.52
C GLU A 450 21.76 -40.66 39.63
N LEU A 451 22.26 -39.44 39.41
CA LEU A 451 23.51 -39.22 38.66
C LEU A 451 24.70 -39.91 39.35
N LYS A 452 24.80 -39.88 40.69
CA LYS A 452 25.81 -40.62 41.45
C LYS A 452 25.74 -42.16 41.29
N LYS A 453 24.52 -42.69 41.04
CA LYS A 453 24.31 -44.11 40.73
C LYS A 453 24.62 -44.49 39.28
N GLY A 454 24.94 -43.48 38.43
CA GLY A 454 25.26 -43.69 37.01
C GLY A 454 24.04 -43.60 36.06
N THR A 455 22.87 -43.15 36.55
CA THR A 455 21.71 -42.94 35.67
C THR A 455 22.00 -41.91 34.62
N ASP A 456 21.63 -42.17 33.34
CA ASP A 456 21.84 -41.24 32.24
C ASP A 456 21.02 -39.95 32.45
N ILE A 457 21.69 -38.81 32.35
CA ILE A 457 21.12 -37.49 32.52
C ILE A 457 19.97 -37.22 31.50
N ARG A 458 19.98 -37.85 30.31
CA ARG A 458 18.90 -37.77 29.34
C ARG A 458 17.58 -38.32 29.86
N LEU A 459 17.65 -39.44 30.58
CA LEU A 459 16.45 -40.05 31.21
C LEU A 459 15.91 -39.16 32.33
N LEU A 460 16.83 -38.55 33.08
CA LEU A 460 16.43 -37.61 34.15
C LEU A 460 15.87 -36.32 33.58
N ALA A 461 16.44 -35.82 32.50
CA ALA A 461 15.93 -34.64 31.81
C ALA A 461 14.54 -34.86 31.19
N ALA A 462 14.32 -36.00 30.55
CA ALA A 462 13.02 -36.38 30.02
C ALA A 462 11.94 -36.46 31.09
N LYS A 463 12.33 -36.89 32.33
CA LYS A 463 11.40 -37.07 33.44
C LYS A 463 11.14 -35.82 34.26
N TYR A 464 12.14 -35.02 34.51
CA TYR A 464 12.12 -33.96 35.52
C TYR A 464 12.34 -32.53 34.97
N SER A 465 12.85 -32.38 33.72
CA SER A 465 13.16 -31.04 33.22
C SER A 465 11.88 -30.27 32.85
N ILE A 466 11.79 -29.05 33.36
CA ILE A 466 10.70 -28.11 33.06
C ILE A 466 11.01 -27.19 31.87
N ARG A 467 12.20 -27.28 31.26
CA ARG A 467 12.58 -26.42 30.14
C ARG A 467 11.89 -26.84 28.84
N ASP A 468 10.94 -26.04 28.39
CA ASP A 468 10.06 -26.38 27.27
C ASP A 468 10.78 -26.66 25.96
N PHE A 469 11.77 -25.83 25.56
CA PHE A 469 12.42 -25.96 24.25
C PHE A 469 13.34 -27.20 24.15
N THR A 470 13.66 -27.86 25.27
CA THR A 470 14.48 -29.08 25.30
C THR A 470 13.70 -30.36 25.57
N LYS A 471 12.40 -30.27 25.92
CA LYS A 471 11.54 -31.45 26.23
C LYS A 471 11.55 -32.50 25.14
N GLY A 472 11.41 -32.12 23.87
CA GLY A 472 11.38 -33.03 22.74
C GLY A 472 12.75 -33.66 22.40
N ARG A 473 13.82 -33.24 23.09
CA ARG A 473 15.21 -33.68 22.88
C ARG A 473 15.88 -34.22 24.14
N ASN A 474 15.08 -34.67 25.11
CA ASN A 474 15.53 -35.21 26.39
C ASN A 474 16.57 -34.31 27.10
N GLY A 475 16.29 -33.01 27.12
CA GLY A 475 17.09 -32.00 27.78
C GLY A 475 18.28 -31.46 26.95
N GLU A 476 18.48 -31.90 25.71
CA GLU A 476 19.58 -31.46 24.87
C GLU A 476 19.32 -30.09 24.25
N PHE A 477 20.26 -29.13 24.43
CA PHE A 477 20.18 -27.77 23.93
C PHE A 477 20.44 -27.68 22.42
N GLY A 478 21.33 -28.56 21.90
CA GLY A 478 21.99 -28.37 20.61
C GLY A 478 23.18 -27.42 20.76
N LYS A 479 23.95 -27.26 19.70
CA LYS A 479 25.17 -26.43 19.71
C LYS A 479 24.83 -24.94 19.88
N PHE A 480 25.50 -24.29 20.84
CA PHE A 480 25.37 -22.87 21.08
C PHE A 480 26.71 -22.22 21.49
N PRO A 481 26.96 -20.95 21.17
CA PRO A 481 28.14 -20.20 21.61
C PRO A 481 28.17 -20.05 23.14
N VAL A 482 29.32 -20.18 23.75
CA VAL A 482 29.48 -20.01 25.22
C VAL A 482 29.07 -18.65 25.77
N THR A 483 28.87 -17.66 24.90
CA THR A 483 28.31 -16.34 25.23
C THR A 483 26.79 -16.36 25.40
N SER A 484 26.11 -17.46 25.03
CA SER A 484 24.66 -17.63 25.19
C SER A 484 24.33 -18.28 26.54
N TYR A 485 23.08 -18.13 26.95
CA TYR A 485 22.51 -18.69 28.20
C TYR A 485 23.25 -18.29 29.50
N GLY A 486 23.86 -17.10 29.52
CA GLY A 486 24.42 -16.49 30.72
C GLY A 486 25.46 -17.35 31.46
N GLU A 487 25.23 -17.66 32.75
CA GLU A 487 26.16 -18.43 33.55
C GLU A 487 26.33 -19.87 33.07
N ILE A 488 25.29 -20.49 32.47
CA ILE A 488 25.38 -21.84 31.88
C ILE A 488 26.48 -21.89 30.80
N GLY A 489 26.44 -20.93 29.86
CA GLY A 489 27.45 -20.88 28.79
C GLY A 489 28.87 -20.62 29.31
N LYS A 490 29.02 -19.68 30.27
CA LYS A 490 30.31 -19.37 30.89
C LYS A 490 30.93 -20.60 31.58
N ILE A 491 30.11 -21.33 32.34
CA ILE A 491 30.56 -22.53 33.05
C ILE A 491 30.91 -23.66 32.05
N ALA A 492 30.04 -23.89 31.07
CA ALA A 492 30.26 -24.88 30.03
C ALA A 492 31.57 -24.64 29.26
N ALA A 493 31.96 -23.36 29.09
CA ALA A 493 33.23 -22.99 28.48
C ALA A 493 34.48 -23.55 29.23
N THR A 494 34.38 -23.73 30.54
CA THR A 494 35.47 -24.22 31.40
C THR A 494 35.46 -25.72 31.61
N MET A 495 34.35 -26.41 31.31
CA MET A 495 34.15 -27.84 31.51
C MET A 495 34.86 -28.67 30.42
N GLN A 496 35.13 -29.93 30.75
CA GLN A 496 35.54 -30.99 29.79
C GLN A 496 34.31 -31.79 29.34
N VAL A 497 34.34 -32.34 28.13
CA VAL A 497 33.25 -33.19 27.62
C VAL A 497 33.08 -34.40 28.53
N GLY A 498 31.86 -34.58 29.01
CA GLY A 498 31.48 -35.59 30.00
C GLY A 498 31.27 -35.06 31.41
N ASP A 499 31.80 -33.88 31.74
CA ASP A 499 31.60 -33.25 33.05
C ASP A 499 30.14 -32.89 33.29
N ILE A 500 29.73 -32.98 34.57
CA ILE A 500 28.41 -32.57 35.05
C ILE A 500 28.62 -31.43 36.04
N TYR A 501 27.81 -30.37 35.87
CA TYR A 501 27.80 -29.21 36.76
C TYR A 501 26.39 -28.93 37.28
N GLY A 502 26.32 -28.46 38.52
CA GLY A 502 25.07 -28.08 39.16
C GLY A 502 24.97 -28.61 40.60
N PRO A 503 23.94 -28.15 41.35
CA PRO A 503 22.85 -27.27 40.88
C PRO A 503 23.30 -25.83 40.74
N LEU A 504 23.03 -25.25 39.58
CA LEU A 504 23.23 -23.82 39.29
C LEU A 504 21.90 -23.10 39.41
N LYS A 505 21.82 -22.06 40.23
CA LYS A 505 20.62 -21.22 40.31
C LYS A 505 20.53 -20.37 39.05
N VAL A 506 19.43 -20.49 38.34
CA VAL A 506 19.04 -19.69 37.17
C VAL A 506 17.69 -19.03 37.41
N PRO A 507 17.25 -18.06 36.58
CA PRO A 507 15.95 -17.39 36.79
C PRO A 507 14.77 -18.35 36.89
N ASP A 508 14.78 -19.42 36.10
CA ASP A 508 13.68 -20.38 35.99
C ASP A 508 13.76 -21.55 37.00
N GLY A 509 14.76 -21.57 37.88
CA GLY A 509 14.92 -22.68 38.85
C GLY A 509 16.38 -23.05 39.11
N TYR A 510 16.66 -24.34 39.14
CA TYR A 510 17.98 -24.95 39.35
C TYR A 510 18.34 -25.81 38.14
N SER A 511 19.47 -25.50 37.52
CA SER A 511 20.01 -26.20 36.36
C SER A 511 21.10 -27.18 36.78
N ILE A 512 21.01 -28.44 36.36
CA ILE A 512 22.04 -29.45 36.44
C ILE A 512 22.31 -29.90 35.01
N PHE A 513 23.53 -29.73 34.52
CA PHE A 513 23.82 -30.02 33.12
C PHE A 513 25.11 -30.77 32.92
N LYS A 514 25.15 -31.55 31.84
CA LYS A 514 26.31 -32.29 31.38
C LYS A 514 26.81 -31.72 30.07
N LEU A 515 28.09 -31.46 29.96
CA LEU A 515 28.68 -31.07 28.67
C LEU A 515 28.87 -32.31 27.80
N ILE A 516 28.29 -32.33 26.63
CA ILE A 516 28.35 -33.48 25.70
C ILE A 516 29.21 -33.20 24.47
N GLU A 517 29.39 -31.96 24.10
CA GLU A 517 30.21 -31.56 22.96
C GLU A 517 30.84 -30.19 23.20
N LYS A 518 32.06 -29.99 22.75
CA LYS A 518 32.78 -28.73 22.83
C LYS A 518 33.69 -28.59 21.61
N ASP A 519 33.34 -27.63 20.75
CA ASP A 519 34.14 -27.21 19.61
C ASP A 519 35.05 -26.07 20.03
N THR A 520 36.32 -26.11 19.66
CA THR A 520 37.29 -25.04 19.96
C THR A 520 36.92 -23.76 19.21
N ALA A 521 37.23 -22.61 19.78
CA ALA A 521 37.14 -21.33 19.08
C ALA A 521 37.96 -21.38 17.79
N TYR A 522 37.41 -20.84 16.72
CA TYR A 522 38.12 -20.72 15.45
C TYR A 522 38.13 -19.26 14.97
N VAL A 523 39.12 -18.96 14.17
CA VAL A 523 39.26 -17.65 13.52
C VAL A 523 38.81 -17.81 12.08
N GLU A 524 37.75 -17.06 11.70
CA GLU A 524 37.34 -17.01 10.29
C GLU A 524 38.44 -16.32 9.47
N LYS A 525 38.90 -16.97 8.42
CA LYS A 525 39.86 -16.34 7.52
C LYS A 525 39.19 -15.16 6.79
N PRO A 526 39.87 -14.01 6.73
CA PRO A 526 39.40 -12.90 5.94
C PRO A 526 39.15 -13.30 4.48
N LYS A 527 38.05 -12.82 3.90
CA LYS A 527 37.79 -12.99 2.46
C LYS A 527 38.79 -12.16 1.67
N THR A 528 39.13 -12.60 0.46
CA THR A 528 40.01 -11.82 -0.40
C THR A 528 39.26 -10.55 -0.91
N PHE A 529 40.01 -9.50 -1.23
CA PHE A 529 39.46 -8.25 -1.75
C PHE A 529 38.53 -8.49 -2.95
N GLU A 530 38.94 -9.34 -3.89
CA GLU A 530 38.16 -9.64 -5.10
C GLU A 530 36.81 -10.33 -4.78
N GLN A 531 36.76 -11.14 -3.70
CA GLN A 531 35.53 -11.82 -3.29
C GLN A 531 34.46 -10.87 -2.73
N VAL A 532 34.85 -9.72 -2.19
CA VAL A 532 33.95 -8.79 -1.50
C VAL A 532 33.86 -7.41 -2.16
N LYS A 533 34.68 -7.18 -3.20
CA LYS A 533 34.87 -5.88 -3.85
C LYS A 533 33.55 -5.21 -4.22
N GLU A 534 32.68 -5.90 -4.94
CA GLU A 534 31.42 -5.31 -5.41
C GLU A 534 30.41 -5.09 -4.27
N GLN A 535 30.35 -6.02 -3.30
CA GLN A 535 29.53 -5.83 -2.13
C GLN A 535 30.00 -4.63 -1.30
N TYR A 536 31.30 -4.54 -1.03
CA TYR A 536 31.87 -3.44 -0.24
C TYR A 536 31.78 -2.09 -0.97
N ARG A 537 31.85 -2.09 -2.30
CA ARG A 537 31.59 -0.87 -3.10
C ARG A 537 30.18 -0.36 -2.89
N GLN A 538 29.18 -1.25 -2.92
CA GLN A 538 27.79 -0.90 -2.67
C GLN A 538 27.57 -0.44 -1.22
N ASP A 539 28.13 -1.14 -0.24
CA ASP A 539 28.01 -0.80 1.17
C ASP A 539 28.64 0.56 1.48
N LEU A 540 29.82 0.83 0.91
CA LEU A 540 30.50 2.12 1.08
C LEU A 540 29.76 3.25 0.36
N ALA A 541 29.29 3.01 -0.87
CA ALA A 541 28.49 3.98 -1.61
C ALA A 541 27.21 4.35 -0.84
N PHE A 542 26.53 3.36 -0.28
CA PHE A 542 25.34 3.58 0.55
C PHE A 542 25.64 4.42 1.80
N LYS A 543 26.72 4.10 2.52
CA LYS A 543 27.16 4.90 3.70
C LYS A 543 27.49 6.34 3.31
N LYS A 544 28.25 6.53 2.25
CA LYS A 544 28.62 7.86 1.73
C LYS A 544 27.37 8.66 1.34
N ALA A 545 26.39 7.98 0.69
CA ALA A 545 25.13 8.60 0.31
C ALA A 545 24.33 9.05 1.55
N GLN A 546 24.20 8.20 2.56
CA GLN A 546 23.52 8.56 3.81
C GLN A 546 24.19 9.76 4.51
N MET A 547 25.51 9.74 4.66
CA MET A 547 26.24 10.86 5.25
C MET A 547 26.01 12.15 4.47
N LYS A 548 26.13 12.10 3.13
CA LYS A 548 25.93 13.27 2.28
C LYS A 548 24.49 13.79 2.35
N LEU A 549 23.50 12.91 2.37
CA LEU A 549 22.09 13.29 2.50
C LEU A 549 21.81 13.95 3.86
N ASN A 550 22.36 13.41 4.93
CA ASN A 550 22.22 13.99 6.27
C ASN A 550 22.87 15.39 6.37
N ASP A 551 24.10 15.54 5.86
CA ASP A 551 24.78 16.84 5.83
C ASP A 551 24.04 17.85 4.95
N TYR A 552 23.53 17.40 3.81
CA TYR A 552 22.76 18.24 2.90
C TYR A 552 21.46 18.71 3.57
N THR A 553 20.69 17.78 4.18
CA THR A 553 19.44 18.10 4.88
C THR A 553 19.68 19.06 6.03
N TYR A 554 20.73 18.84 6.84
CA TYR A 554 21.13 19.75 7.91
C TYR A 554 21.41 21.17 7.38
N ASN A 555 22.17 21.30 6.30
CA ASN A 555 22.47 22.59 5.68
C ASN A 555 21.21 23.29 5.11
N LEU A 556 20.27 22.50 4.54
CA LEU A 556 18.99 23.03 4.12
C LEU A 556 18.14 23.52 5.31
N ALA A 557 18.16 22.82 6.43
CA ALA A 557 17.44 23.23 7.64
C ALA A 557 17.94 24.58 8.17
N LEU A 558 19.23 24.85 8.05
CA LEU A 558 19.80 26.17 8.36
C LEU A 558 19.42 27.23 7.32
N LYS A 559 19.50 26.88 6.02
CA LYS A 559 19.19 27.78 4.92
C LYS A 559 17.73 28.25 4.92
N TYR A 560 16.80 27.35 5.19
CA TYR A 560 15.35 27.60 5.13
C TYR A 560 14.69 27.91 6.46
N ASN A 561 15.46 28.08 7.53
CA ASN A 561 14.97 28.46 8.85
C ASN A 561 13.80 27.60 9.35
N VAL A 562 14.10 26.40 9.80
CA VAL A 562 13.10 25.48 10.35
C VAL A 562 12.62 25.94 11.73
N GLU A 563 11.30 26.03 11.90
CA GLU A 563 10.64 26.36 13.17
C GLU A 563 9.70 25.20 13.57
N LEU A 564 9.78 24.77 14.83
CA LEU A 564 8.92 23.73 15.40
C LEU A 564 7.89 24.36 16.33
N ASN A 565 6.64 23.92 16.23
CA ASN A 565 5.57 24.25 17.16
C ASN A 565 5.23 23.01 18.01
N ILE A 566 6.11 22.72 18.97
CA ILE A 566 5.97 21.55 19.85
C ILE A 566 4.64 21.58 20.64
N PRO A 567 4.18 22.73 21.21
CA PRO A 567 2.89 22.77 21.89
C PRO A 567 1.69 22.37 21.03
N GLU A 568 1.76 22.55 19.71
CA GLU A 568 0.71 22.11 18.80
C GLU A 568 0.86 20.62 18.49
N LEU A 569 2.09 20.13 18.27
CA LEU A 569 2.38 18.72 18.06
C LEU A 569 1.92 17.86 19.25
N ASP A 570 2.10 18.34 20.47
CA ASP A 570 1.73 17.62 21.70
C ASP A 570 0.21 17.39 21.81
N LYS A 571 -0.61 18.28 21.25
CA LYS A 571 -2.08 18.15 21.24
C LYS A 571 -2.57 17.03 20.31
N ILE A 572 -1.76 16.65 19.33
CA ILE A 572 -2.18 15.66 18.33
C ILE A 572 -2.19 14.26 18.92
N GLN A 573 -3.36 13.64 18.95
CA GLN A 573 -3.53 12.25 19.34
C GLN A 573 -3.24 11.35 18.12
N VAL A 574 -2.37 10.37 18.32
CA VAL A 574 -1.93 9.45 17.28
C VAL A 574 -2.14 7.99 17.67
N THR A 575 -2.25 7.11 16.69
CA THR A 575 -2.30 5.66 16.92
C THR A 575 -0.91 5.02 16.78
N ARG A 576 -0.71 3.88 17.44
CA ARG A 576 0.52 3.08 17.32
C ARG A 576 0.45 2.05 16.19
N LEU A 577 -0.72 1.87 15.60
CA LEU A 577 -0.91 0.90 14.53
C LEU A 577 -0.36 1.47 13.22
N PRO A 578 0.61 0.79 12.58
CA PRO A 578 1.02 1.17 11.25
C PRO A 578 -0.11 0.85 10.28
N SER A 579 -0.66 1.85 9.63
CA SER A 579 -1.69 1.66 8.62
C SER A 579 -1.20 2.10 7.23
N PHE A 580 -1.86 1.60 6.22
CA PHE A 580 -1.63 1.91 4.83
C PHE A 580 -2.97 2.12 4.16
N GLY A 581 -3.17 3.28 3.56
CA GLY A 581 -4.40 3.65 2.90
C GLY A 581 -4.29 3.64 1.39
N ILE A 582 -5.30 3.10 0.70
CA ILE A 582 -5.51 3.30 -0.74
C ILE A 582 -6.77 4.16 -0.90
N ARG A 583 -6.61 5.30 -1.57
CA ARG A 583 -7.71 6.17 -1.96
C ARG A 583 -8.21 5.75 -3.34
N ASN A 584 -9.48 5.38 -3.42
CA ASN A 584 -10.17 5.22 -4.68
C ASN A 584 -10.63 6.59 -5.17
N LEU A 585 -10.25 6.94 -6.39
CA LEU A 585 -10.61 8.20 -7.03
C LEU A 585 -11.95 8.08 -7.75
N GLY A 586 -12.70 9.15 -7.78
CA GLY A 586 -13.94 9.22 -8.53
C GLY A 586 -13.73 8.99 -10.03
N PHE A 587 -14.70 8.35 -10.67
CA PHE A 587 -14.62 7.86 -12.06
C PHE A 587 -13.50 6.85 -12.32
N GLY A 588 -12.93 6.27 -11.26
CA GLY A 588 -11.91 5.23 -11.33
C GLY A 588 -10.47 5.72 -11.17
N GLY A 589 -9.63 4.81 -10.81
CA GLY A 589 -8.24 5.01 -10.43
C GLY A 589 -8.02 4.81 -8.93
N LYS A 590 -6.78 4.52 -8.57
CA LYS A 590 -6.35 4.32 -7.18
C LYS A 590 -5.00 4.97 -6.98
N ILE A 591 -4.81 5.58 -5.82
CA ILE A 591 -3.54 6.13 -5.38
C ILE A 591 -3.36 5.78 -3.90
N THR A 592 -2.13 5.75 -3.39
CA THR A 592 -1.95 5.73 -1.94
C THR A 592 -2.59 6.96 -1.32
N ALA A 593 -3.20 6.83 -0.17
CA ALA A 593 -3.94 7.93 0.45
C ALA A 593 -3.05 9.15 0.69
N VAL A 594 -1.76 8.91 0.97
CA VAL A 594 -0.72 9.92 1.12
C VAL A 594 0.57 9.49 0.42
N PRO A 595 1.46 10.42 0.04
CA PRO A 595 2.83 10.07 -0.37
C PRO A 595 3.56 9.39 0.78
N ILE A 596 4.16 8.21 0.51
CA ILE A 596 4.85 7.43 1.55
C ILE A 596 6.28 7.93 1.71
N LEU A 597 6.74 8.01 2.95
CA LEU A 597 8.07 8.42 3.32
C LEU A 597 8.80 7.29 4.06
N ALA A 598 10.11 7.20 3.83
CA ALA A 598 11.02 6.45 4.69
C ALA A 598 11.60 7.37 5.78
N PRO A 599 11.91 6.87 6.98
CA PRO A 599 12.52 7.67 8.03
C PRO A 599 13.78 8.40 7.55
N ASN A 600 13.84 9.72 7.80
CA ASN A 600 14.97 10.58 7.51
C ASN A 600 15.12 11.58 8.68
N VAL A 601 15.86 11.20 9.73
CA VAL A 601 15.87 11.90 11.00
C VAL A 601 17.28 12.22 11.54
N GLU A 602 18.33 11.56 11.02
CA GLU A 602 19.68 11.68 11.58
C GLU A 602 20.24 13.13 11.51
N TRP A 603 19.85 13.88 10.47
CA TRP A 603 20.21 15.29 10.32
C TRP A 603 19.68 16.17 11.45
N ALA A 604 18.53 15.82 12.02
CA ALA A 604 17.83 16.63 13.03
C ALA A 604 18.60 16.68 14.34
N TYR A 605 19.28 15.60 14.72
CA TYR A 605 20.07 15.55 15.95
C TYR A 605 21.14 16.66 15.98
N ARG A 606 21.92 16.79 14.90
CA ARG A 606 22.94 17.84 14.76
C ARG A 606 22.31 19.24 14.71
N TRP A 607 21.17 19.39 14.05
CA TRP A 607 20.44 20.64 13.97
C TRP A 607 19.90 21.09 15.34
N ILE A 608 19.32 20.18 16.14
CA ILE A 608 18.84 20.46 17.50
C ILE A 608 19.98 20.91 18.42
N GLN A 609 21.11 20.23 18.38
CA GLN A 609 22.28 20.59 19.16
C GLN A 609 22.75 22.01 18.88
N GLN A 610 22.81 22.42 17.63
CA GLN A 610 23.24 23.76 17.24
C GLN A 610 22.24 24.85 17.69
N GLN A 611 20.96 24.54 17.72
CA GLN A 611 19.92 25.50 18.12
C GLN A 611 19.84 25.70 19.65
N ASN A 612 20.60 24.98 20.45
CA ASN A 612 20.49 24.96 21.93
C ASN A 612 19.04 24.73 22.42
N LYS A 613 18.21 24.08 21.63
CA LYS A 613 16.80 23.82 21.95
C LYS A 613 16.67 22.45 22.64
N LYS A 614 16.08 22.43 23.83
CA LYS A 614 15.55 21.20 24.42
C LYS A 614 14.29 20.80 23.65
N VAL A 615 14.43 20.00 22.62
CA VAL A 615 13.34 19.54 21.78
C VAL A 615 12.98 18.08 22.08
N ILE A 616 13.85 17.38 22.81
CA ILE A 616 13.63 15.97 23.18
C ILE A 616 13.04 15.92 24.58
N PRO A 617 11.89 15.24 24.82
CA PRO A 617 11.30 15.07 26.13
C PRO A 617 12.20 14.30 27.08
#